data_d9db9a21964766c31e05b939359b7119
#
_entry.id   d9db9a21964766c31e05b939359b7119
#
_cell.length_a   1.000
_cell.length_b   1.000
_cell.length_c   1.000
_cell.angle_alpha   90.00
_cell.angle_beta   90.00
_cell.angle_gamma   90.00
#
_symmetry.space_group_name_H-M   'P 1'
#
loop_
_entity.id
_entity.type
_entity.pdbx_description
1 polymer ?
#
loop_
_entity_poly.entity_id
_entity_poly.type
_entity_poly.pdbx_seq_one_letter_code
_entity_poly.pdbx_strand_id
1 'polypeptide(L)'
;MLEYIVMSSSSPRLDIEITKIYNEIDAFLRKETRSDKNAEHVYLIQEVSRNNKLVAKHQQDLRSFAQLRNIFVHNPFNAFADPIATPNAEIVKHYAKIRDSLINPPKALSIAIPAQKIFTANLQSNLVDVLEIMEKNIFTHVPIIEDGAMVGILSESVIVSYIATNKDSIITKDMLVSDLGNYTEFENIKSETFSFVARDALLADIYDLFNQAIKKHQRIGMVFITQHGKKEEKPLGIITAWDLASPDFIV
;
A
#
# COMPACT_ATOMS: atom_id res chain seq x y z
N MET A 1 31.77 48.64 22.96
CA MET A 1 31.09 47.57 23.74
C MET A 1 30.10 46.91 22.79
N LEU A 2 30.52 45.84 22.11
CA LEU A 2 29.69 45.09 21.17
C LEU A 2 29.08 43.91 21.93
N GLU A 3 27.79 43.99 22.20
CA GLU A 3 27.03 42.88 22.76
C GLU A 3 26.91 41.78 21.70
N TYR A 4 27.58 40.68 21.88
CA TYR A 4 27.31 39.44 21.17
C TYR A 4 26.00 38.85 21.67
N ILE A 5 24.93 39.08 20.92
CA ILE A 5 23.70 38.29 21.09
C ILE A 5 24.00 36.89 20.59
N VAL A 6 24.34 35.98 21.52
CA VAL A 6 24.34 34.55 21.27
C VAL A 6 22.92 34.12 21.12
N MET A 7 22.43 34.08 19.88
CA MET A 7 21.24 33.32 19.55
C MET A 7 21.56 31.83 19.76
N SER A 8 21.21 31.29 20.90
CA SER A 8 21.20 29.86 21.15
C SER A 8 20.12 29.22 20.30
N SER A 9 20.46 28.86 19.06
CA SER A 9 19.69 27.87 18.33
C SER A 9 19.91 26.55 19.04
N SER A 10 19.00 26.16 19.92
CA SER A 10 19.02 24.84 20.54
C SER A 10 18.91 23.81 19.42
N SER A 11 20.00 23.17 19.08
CA SER A 11 20.00 22.00 18.17
C SER A 11 18.96 21.01 18.67
N PRO A 12 18.17 20.40 17.77
CA PRO A 12 17.15 19.45 18.19
C PRO A 12 17.77 18.33 19.03
N ARG A 13 17.19 18.04 20.19
CA ARG A 13 17.64 16.99 21.11
C ARG A 13 17.24 15.61 20.53
N LEU A 14 18.04 15.13 19.59
CA LEU A 14 17.80 13.87 18.86
C LEU A 14 17.85 12.64 19.78
N ASP A 15 18.57 12.70 20.89
CA ASP A 15 18.59 11.71 21.97
C ASP A 15 17.21 11.56 22.64
N ILE A 16 16.52 12.66 22.87
CA ILE A 16 15.16 12.68 23.41
C ILE A 16 14.18 12.13 22.37
N GLU A 17 14.36 12.50 21.10
CA GLU A 17 13.49 12.04 20.02
C GLU A 17 13.56 10.53 19.82
N ILE A 18 14.76 9.92 19.82
CA ILE A 18 14.91 8.45 19.78
C ILE A 18 14.17 7.79 20.96
N THR A 19 14.30 8.35 22.16
CA THR A 19 13.63 7.79 23.33
C THR A 19 12.11 7.87 23.21
N LYS A 20 11.59 8.97 22.66
CA LYS A 20 10.15 9.13 22.38
C LYS A 20 9.66 8.08 21.38
N ILE A 21 10.35 7.95 20.24
CA ILE A 21 10.01 6.97 19.20
C ILE A 21 10.02 5.55 19.77
N TYR A 22 11.05 5.20 20.56
CA TYR A 22 11.13 3.91 21.25
C TYR A 22 9.90 3.65 22.13
N ASN A 23 9.50 4.62 22.95
CA ASN A 23 8.37 4.47 23.85
C ASN A 23 7.05 4.29 23.09
N GLU A 24 6.87 4.97 21.95
CA GLU A 24 5.70 4.83 21.10
C GLU A 24 5.65 3.41 20.49
N ILE A 25 6.77 2.89 19.99
CA ILE A 25 6.87 1.53 19.46
C ILE A 25 6.67 0.49 20.58
N ASP A 26 7.25 0.70 21.76
CA ASP A 26 7.08 -0.19 22.90
C ASP A 26 5.59 -0.30 23.32
N ALA A 27 4.90 0.83 23.35
CA ALA A 27 3.45 0.87 23.62
C ALA A 27 2.64 0.11 22.57
N PHE A 28 2.99 0.25 21.28
CA PHE A 28 2.39 -0.49 20.18
C PHE A 28 2.61 -2.01 20.36
N LEU A 29 3.86 -2.45 20.57
CA LEU A 29 4.19 -3.86 20.73
C LEU A 29 3.48 -4.50 21.95
N ARG A 30 3.37 -3.78 23.06
CA ARG A 30 2.63 -4.22 24.25
C ARG A 30 1.14 -4.38 23.97
N LYS A 31 0.55 -3.47 23.21
CA LYS A 31 -0.86 -3.56 22.80
C LYS A 31 -1.10 -4.80 21.94
N GLU A 32 -0.21 -5.08 21.00
CA GLU A 32 -0.32 -6.25 20.10
C GLU A 32 -0.17 -7.58 20.84
N THR A 33 0.73 -7.65 21.83
CA THR A 33 0.95 -8.89 22.61
C THR A 33 0.02 -9.04 23.81
N ARG A 34 -0.73 -7.99 24.19
CA ARG A 34 -1.45 -7.90 25.45
C ARG A 34 -0.57 -8.17 26.68
N SER A 35 0.72 -7.91 26.56
CA SER A 35 1.70 -8.19 27.60
C SER A 35 1.68 -7.12 28.69
N ASP A 36 2.04 -7.54 29.90
CA ASP A 36 2.18 -6.65 31.04
C ASP A 36 3.41 -5.72 30.91
N LYS A 37 3.57 -4.82 31.90
CA LYS A 37 4.65 -3.81 31.90
C LYS A 37 6.05 -4.41 32.08
N ASN A 38 6.17 -5.66 32.51
CA ASN A 38 7.45 -6.28 32.84
C ASN A 38 8.10 -7.03 31.67
N ALA A 39 7.36 -7.25 30.56
CA ALA A 39 7.92 -7.91 29.40
C ALA A 39 9.03 -7.08 28.75
N GLU A 40 10.18 -7.72 28.46
CA GLU A 40 11.31 -7.08 27.80
C GLU A 40 10.98 -6.68 26.36
N HIS A 41 11.44 -5.50 25.93
CA HIS A 41 11.20 -4.96 24.59
C HIS A 41 11.62 -5.91 23.47
N VAL A 42 12.78 -6.56 23.61
CA VAL A 42 13.28 -7.52 22.61
C VAL A 42 12.38 -8.75 22.50
N TYR A 43 11.82 -9.21 23.62
CA TYR A 43 10.81 -10.27 23.62
C TYR A 43 9.53 -9.83 22.89
N LEU A 44 9.04 -8.61 23.14
CA LEU A 44 7.87 -8.07 22.46
C LEU A 44 8.07 -8.00 20.93
N ILE A 45 9.25 -7.53 20.48
CA ILE A 45 9.58 -7.53 19.04
C ILE A 45 9.52 -8.94 18.47
N GLN A 46 10.09 -9.93 19.16
CA GLN A 46 10.11 -11.31 18.68
C GLN A 46 8.70 -11.92 18.64
N GLU A 47 7.88 -11.65 19.64
CA GLU A 47 6.51 -12.19 19.71
C GLU A 47 5.62 -11.60 18.61
N VAL A 48 5.62 -10.26 18.46
CA VAL A 48 4.81 -9.59 17.45
C VAL A 48 5.27 -9.95 16.04
N SER A 49 6.58 -10.15 15.81
CA SER A 49 7.13 -10.49 14.49
C SER A 49 6.60 -11.81 13.91
N ARG A 50 6.06 -12.70 14.74
CA ARG A 50 5.47 -13.97 14.29
C ARG A 50 4.21 -13.76 13.46
N ASN A 51 3.44 -12.72 13.77
CA ASN A 51 2.14 -12.47 13.16
C ASN A 51 2.04 -11.11 12.44
N ASN A 52 3.02 -10.22 12.62
CA ASN A 52 3.07 -8.91 12.00
C ASN A 52 4.27 -8.81 11.06
N LYS A 53 4.01 -8.82 9.76
CA LYS A 53 5.03 -8.80 8.71
C LYS A 53 5.90 -7.53 8.74
N LEU A 54 5.34 -6.36 9.11
CA LEU A 54 6.08 -5.12 9.19
C LEU A 54 7.08 -5.16 10.35
N VAL A 55 6.68 -5.69 11.53
CA VAL A 55 7.59 -5.89 12.65
C VAL A 55 8.66 -6.92 12.28
N ALA A 56 8.31 -8.00 11.59
CA ALA A 56 9.27 -9.00 11.11
C ALA A 56 10.29 -8.40 10.15
N LYS A 57 9.86 -7.57 9.21
CA LYS A 57 10.72 -6.85 8.25
C LYS A 57 11.75 -5.97 8.96
N HIS A 58 11.34 -5.24 10.00
CA HIS A 58 12.17 -4.28 10.72
C HIS A 58 12.75 -4.82 12.03
N GLN A 59 12.72 -6.15 12.26
CA GLN A 59 13.11 -6.75 13.54
C GLN A 59 14.56 -6.40 13.96
N GLN A 60 15.48 -6.40 13.00
CA GLN A 60 16.88 -6.08 13.27
C GLN A 60 17.07 -4.61 13.63
N ASP A 61 16.44 -3.71 12.89
CA ASP A 61 16.50 -2.27 13.14
C ASP A 61 15.92 -1.94 14.52
N LEU A 62 14.74 -2.50 14.83
CA LEU A 62 14.09 -2.30 16.14
C LEU A 62 14.98 -2.74 17.31
N ARG A 63 15.69 -3.87 17.19
CA ARG A 63 16.66 -4.32 18.19
C ARG A 63 17.86 -3.36 18.32
N SER A 64 18.41 -2.89 17.20
CA SER A 64 19.51 -1.96 17.18
C SER A 64 19.13 -0.62 17.82
N PHE A 65 17.94 -0.11 17.53
CA PHE A 65 17.41 1.11 18.14
C PHE A 65 17.13 0.95 19.64
N ALA A 66 16.71 -0.22 20.09
CA ALA A 66 16.56 -0.51 21.52
C ALA A 66 17.91 -0.45 22.26
N GLN A 67 18.97 -0.98 21.64
CA GLN A 67 20.32 -0.88 22.19
C GLN A 67 20.81 0.58 22.22
N LEU A 68 20.60 1.32 21.13
CA LEU A 68 20.99 2.74 21.05
C LEU A 68 20.27 3.57 22.12
N ARG A 69 18.94 3.38 22.28
CA ARG A 69 18.17 4.05 23.34
C ARG A 69 18.74 3.75 24.75
N ASN A 70 19.17 2.51 25.01
CA ASN A 70 19.73 2.15 26.31
C ASN A 70 21.01 2.92 26.61
N ILE A 71 21.82 3.24 25.62
CA ILE A 71 23.03 4.08 25.79
C ILE A 71 22.63 5.49 26.27
N PHE A 72 21.57 6.06 25.75
CA PHE A 72 21.12 7.40 26.15
C PHE A 72 20.46 7.44 27.52
N VAL A 73 19.66 6.43 27.86
CA VAL A 73 18.89 6.42 29.12
C VAL A 73 19.72 5.96 30.32
N HIS A 74 20.61 4.98 30.11
CA HIS A 74 21.48 4.45 31.20
C HIS A 74 22.87 5.07 31.18
N ASN A 75 22.96 6.32 30.74
CA ASN A 75 24.23 7.06 30.74
C ASN A 75 24.79 7.19 32.14
N PRO A 76 25.98 6.63 32.45
CA PRO A 76 26.61 6.77 33.73
C PRO A 76 27.14 8.20 34.01
N PHE A 77 27.15 9.07 32.97
CA PHE A 77 27.64 10.44 33.05
C PHE A 77 26.51 11.47 33.18
N ASN A 78 25.37 11.12 33.81
CA ASN A 78 24.21 12.00 34.00
C ASN A 78 24.54 13.32 34.78
N ALA A 79 25.74 13.47 35.33
CA ALA A 79 26.18 14.73 35.94
C ALA A 79 26.46 15.84 34.90
N PHE A 80 26.56 15.51 33.64
CA PHE A 80 26.78 16.46 32.54
C PHE A 80 25.44 16.76 31.85
N ALA A 81 25.20 18.05 31.54
CA ALA A 81 23.98 18.50 30.89
C ALA A 81 23.82 17.98 29.42
N ASP A 82 24.94 17.57 28.82
CA ASP A 82 24.97 17.11 27.44
C ASP A 82 24.83 15.59 27.35
N PRO A 83 24.17 15.08 26.28
CA PRO A 83 24.07 13.65 26.05
C PRO A 83 25.46 13.04 25.78
N ILE A 84 25.65 11.76 26.15
CA ILE A 84 26.91 11.03 25.91
C ILE A 84 27.27 10.95 24.41
N ALA A 85 26.30 11.05 23.53
CA ALA A 85 26.44 11.10 22.08
C ALA A 85 25.22 11.77 21.45
N THR A 86 25.39 12.35 20.28
CA THR A 86 24.30 12.90 19.49
C THR A 86 24.04 11.94 18.32
N PRO A 87 22.82 11.38 18.19
CA PRO A 87 22.47 10.53 17.08
C PRO A 87 22.54 11.28 15.74
N ASN A 88 22.84 10.57 14.67
CA ASN A 88 22.70 11.12 13.33
C ASN A 88 21.23 11.39 13.00
N ALA A 89 20.90 12.57 12.46
CA ALA A 89 19.54 12.98 12.15
C ALA A 89 18.82 12.04 11.15
N GLU A 90 19.55 11.51 10.15
CA GLU A 90 18.98 10.56 9.18
C GLU A 90 18.62 9.22 9.82
N ILE A 91 19.39 8.78 10.82
CA ILE A 91 19.08 7.57 11.60
C ILE A 91 17.80 7.77 12.42
N VAL A 92 17.64 8.94 13.07
CA VAL A 92 16.42 9.27 13.82
C VAL A 92 15.22 9.31 12.89
N LYS A 93 15.37 9.94 11.72
CA LYS A 93 14.33 10.00 10.68
C LYS A 93 13.95 8.60 10.15
N HIS A 94 14.93 7.72 9.97
CA HIS A 94 14.67 6.33 9.59
C HIS A 94 13.87 5.61 10.68
N TYR A 95 14.23 5.77 11.95
CA TYR A 95 13.48 5.18 13.06
C TYR A 95 12.03 5.72 13.15
N ALA A 96 11.86 7.02 12.94
CA ALA A 96 10.53 7.63 12.89
C ALA A 96 9.68 7.05 11.76
N LYS A 97 10.25 6.81 10.57
CA LYS A 97 9.54 6.13 9.45
C LYS A 97 9.11 4.72 9.82
N ILE A 98 9.98 3.94 10.49
CA ILE A 98 9.62 2.60 10.99
C ILE A 98 8.44 2.72 11.95
N ARG A 99 8.50 3.61 12.96
CA ARG A 99 7.40 3.85 13.89
C ARG A 99 6.09 4.17 13.16
N ASP A 100 6.12 5.09 12.20
CA ASP A 100 4.94 5.50 11.45
C ASP A 100 4.33 4.34 10.65
N SER A 101 5.18 3.51 10.03
CA SER A 101 4.73 2.31 9.31
C SER A 101 4.09 1.25 10.20
N LEU A 102 4.51 1.17 11.48
CA LEU A 102 3.97 0.22 12.46
C LEU A 102 2.68 0.71 13.10
N ILE A 103 2.64 2.00 13.51
CA ILE A 103 1.52 2.57 14.27
C ILE A 103 0.38 3.03 13.36
N ASN A 104 0.72 3.61 12.20
CA ASN A 104 -0.22 4.12 11.22
C ASN A 104 0.16 3.62 9.81
N PRO A 105 0.05 2.31 9.56
CA PRO A 105 0.44 1.75 8.27
C PRO A 105 -0.39 2.38 7.15
N PRO A 106 0.23 2.75 6.02
CA PRO A 106 -0.48 3.35 4.90
C PRO A 106 -1.52 2.37 4.35
N LYS A 107 -2.72 2.88 4.11
CA LYS A 107 -3.80 2.10 3.49
C LYS A 107 -3.66 2.09 1.98
N ALA A 108 -4.09 1.00 1.34
CA ALA A 108 -4.14 0.87 -0.11
C ALA A 108 -4.89 2.03 -0.77
N LEU A 109 -5.97 2.49 -0.14
CA LEU A 109 -6.80 3.58 -0.66
C LEU A 109 -6.04 4.92 -0.78
N SER A 110 -4.93 5.12 -0.04
CA SER A 110 -4.15 6.37 -0.10
C SER A 110 -3.42 6.59 -1.43
N ILE A 111 -3.14 5.52 -2.18
CA ILE A 111 -2.48 5.60 -3.50
C ILE A 111 -3.42 5.24 -4.66
N ALA A 112 -4.60 4.74 -4.34
CA ALA A 112 -5.55 4.29 -5.35
C ALA A 112 -6.06 5.42 -6.23
N ILE A 113 -6.29 5.13 -7.50
CA ILE A 113 -7.09 5.98 -8.38
C ILE A 113 -8.53 5.98 -7.82
N PRO A 114 -9.05 7.12 -7.36
CA PRO A 114 -10.36 7.16 -6.70
C PRO A 114 -11.50 6.92 -7.69
N ALA A 115 -12.61 6.36 -7.19
CA ALA A 115 -13.78 5.96 -7.99
C ALA A 115 -14.27 7.04 -8.97
N GLN A 116 -14.21 8.32 -8.57
CA GLN A 116 -14.67 9.45 -9.40
C GLN A 116 -13.81 9.69 -10.65
N LYS A 117 -12.58 9.15 -10.66
CA LYS A 117 -11.64 9.25 -11.79
C LYS A 117 -11.60 8.00 -12.65
N ILE A 118 -12.29 6.93 -12.24
CA ILE A 118 -12.35 5.68 -13.00
C ILE A 118 -13.38 5.82 -14.11
N PHE A 119 -12.92 5.70 -15.35
CA PHE A 119 -13.85 5.53 -16.45
C PHE A 119 -14.45 4.13 -16.39
N THR A 120 -15.77 4.03 -16.50
CA THR A 120 -16.52 2.77 -16.45
C THR A 120 -17.47 2.69 -17.61
N ALA A 121 -17.78 1.49 -18.08
CA ALA A 121 -18.81 1.20 -19.05
C ALA A 121 -19.96 0.44 -18.38
N ASN A 122 -21.08 0.30 -19.07
CA ASN A 122 -22.15 -0.64 -18.75
C ASN A 122 -22.40 -1.58 -19.94
N LEU A 123 -23.25 -2.59 -19.78
CA LEU A 123 -23.53 -3.58 -20.82
C LEU A 123 -24.14 -2.96 -22.05
N GLN A 124 -24.87 -1.83 -21.93
CA GLN A 124 -25.48 -1.10 -23.03
C GLN A 124 -24.57 -0.03 -23.65
N SER A 125 -23.36 0.15 -23.13
CA SER A 125 -22.38 1.06 -23.73
C SER A 125 -22.00 0.60 -25.13
N ASN A 126 -21.88 1.54 -26.07
CA ASN A 126 -21.37 1.23 -27.42
C ASN A 126 -19.90 0.79 -27.30
N LEU A 127 -19.57 -0.37 -27.86
CA LEU A 127 -18.23 -0.96 -27.73
C LEU A 127 -17.16 -0.09 -28.40
N VAL A 128 -17.43 0.45 -29.60
CA VAL A 128 -16.47 1.26 -30.35
C VAL A 128 -16.17 2.55 -29.61
N ASP A 129 -17.19 3.23 -29.07
CA ASP A 129 -17.00 4.45 -28.28
C ASP A 129 -16.13 4.19 -27.04
N VAL A 130 -16.33 3.05 -26.35
CA VAL A 130 -15.50 2.67 -25.20
C VAL A 130 -14.06 2.40 -25.64
N LEU A 131 -13.84 1.69 -26.76
CA LEU A 131 -12.50 1.43 -27.29
C LEU A 131 -11.77 2.71 -27.71
N GLU A 132 -12.47 3.67 -28.32
CA GLU A 132 -11.92 4.98 -28.67
C GLU A 132 -11.48 5.77 -27.40
N ILE A 133 -12.26 5.69 -26.32
CA ILE A 133 -11.90 6.30 -25.04
C ILE A 133 -10.69 5.59 -24.43
N MET A 134 -10.63 4.26 -24.50
CA MET A 134 -9.49 3.47 -24.04
C MET A 134 -8.21 3.88 -24.77
N GLU A 135 -8.24 3.94 -26.09
CA GLU A 135 -7.10 4.32 -26.92
C GLU A 135 -6.64 5.76 -26.64
N LYS A 136 -7.58 6.71 -26.63
CA LYS A 136 -7.28 8.13 -26.40
C LYS A 136 -6.65 8.39 -25.03
N ASN A 137 -7.06 7.66 -23.98
CA ASN A 137 -6.59 7.87 -22.61
C ASN A 137 -5.55 6.84 -22.17
N ILE A 138 -5.15 5.92 -23.04
CA ILE A 138 -4.20 4.85 -22.77
C ILE A 138 -4.72 3.95 -21.62
N PHE A 139 -6.03 3.70 -21.60
CA PHE A 139 -6.61 2.77 -20.63
C PHE A 139 -6.54 1.35 -21.18
N THR A 140 -5.93 0.45 -20.44
CA THR A 140 -5.89 -0.99 -20.80
C THR A 140 -7.07 -1.78 -20.25
N HIS A 141 -7.80 -1.21 -19.28
CA HIS A 141 -8.90 -1.86 -18.59
C HIS A 141 -10.02 -0.87 -18.27
N VAL A 142 -11.26 -1.27 -18.49
CA VAL A 142 -12.46 -0.50 -18.17
C VAL A 142 -13.43 -1.41 -17.40
N PRO A 143 -13.72 -1.12 -16.13
CA PRO A 143 -14.72 -1.85 -15.35
C PRO A 143 -16.12 -1.70 -15.96
N ILE A 144 -16.86 -2.80 -16.01
CA ILE A 144 -18.26 -2.82 -16.44
C ILE A 144 -19.13 -2.84 -15.19
N ILE A 145 -20.00 -1.84 -15.06
CA ILE A 145 -20.85 -1.64 -13.88
C ILE A 145 -22.31 -1.65 -14.30
N GLU A 146 -23.11 -2.51 -13.65
CA GLU A 146 -24.56 -2.53 -13.73
C GLU A 146 -25.16 -2.35 -12.34
N ASP A 147 -26.14 -1.49 -12.20
CA ASP A 147 -26.83 -1.21 -10.93
C ASP A 147 -25.92 -0.97 -9.73
N GLY A 148 -24.74 -0.40 -9.99
CA GLY A 148 -23.74 -0.11 -8.98
C GLY A 148 -22.82 -1.28 -8.61
N ALA A 149 -23.03 -2.47 -9.16
CA ALA A 149 -22.17 -3.64 -8.99
C ALA A 149 -21.22 -3.83 -10.18
N MET A 150 -20.02 -4.34 -9.91
CA MET A 150 -19.11 -4.74 -10.98
C MET A 150 -19.52 -6.10 -11.54
N VAL A 151 -19.86 -6.13 -12.84
CA VAL A 151 -20.28 -7.35 -13.53
C VAL A 151 -19.19 -7.94 -14.42
N GLY A 152 -18.16 -7.15 -14.73
CA GLY A 152 -17.07 -7.62 -15.59
C GLY A 152 -16.03 -6.53 -15.82
N ILE A 153 -15.15 -6.81 -16.77
CA ILE A 153 -14.13 -5.88 -17.23
C ILE A 153 -13.94 -5.98 -18.74
N LEU A 154 -13.82 -4.84 -19.39
CA LEU A 154 -13.37 -4.75 -20.77
C LEU A 154 -11.87 -4.45 -20.74
N SER A 155 -11.05 -5.28 -21.40
CA SER A 155 -9.62 -5.05 -21.54
C SER A 155 -9.16 -5.36 -22.96
N GLU A 156 -7.95 -4.92 -23.30
CA GLU A 156 -7.32 -5.27 -24.60
C GLU A 156 -7.27 -6.79 -24.79
N SER A 157 -6.98 -7.54 -23.74
CA SER A 157 -6.92 -9.00 -23.79
C SER A 157 -8.27 -9.64 -24.03
N VAL A 158 -9.37 -9.05 -23.54
CA VAL A 158 -10.74 -9.48 -23.80
C VAL A 158 -11.07 -9.35 -25.28
N ILE A 159 -10.76 -8.19 -25.87
CA ILE A 159 -10.98 -7.94 -27.30
C ILE A 159 -10.17 -8.91 -28.16
N VAL A 160 -8.89 -9.10 -27.85
CA VAL A 160 -8.04 -10.06 -28.58
C VAL A 160 -8.62 -11.48 -28.44
N SER A 161 -9.04 -11.90 -27.26
CA SER A 161 -9.63 -13.22 -27.05
C SER A 161 -10.94 -13.40 -27.81
N TYR A 162 -11.80 -12.39 -27.82
CA TYR A 162 -13.04 -12.40 -28.59
C TYR A 162 -12.81 -12.59 -30.09
N ILE A 163 -11.92 -11.76 -30.69
CA ILE A 163 -11.60 -11.82 -32.11
C ILE A 163 -10.94 -13.16 -32.47
N ALA A 164 -9.99 -13.61 -31.65
CA ALA A 164 -9.24 -14.87 -31.91
C ALA A 164 -10.16 -16.11 -31.88
N THR A 165 -11.21 -16.09 -31.06
CA THR A 165 -12.12 -17.22 -30.91
C THR A 165 -13.26 -17.16 -31.93
N ASN A 166 -13.74 -15.98 -32.27
CA ASN A 166 -14.85 -15.76 -33.21
C ASN A 166 -14.31 -15.27 -34.55
N LYS A 167 -13.66 -16.14 -35.29
CA LYS A 167 -12.91 -15.81 -36.53
C LYS A 167 -13.72 -15.08 -37.62
N ASP A 168 -15.04 -15.26 -37.63
CA ASP A 168 -15.93 -14.63 -38.58
C ASP A 168 -16.62 -13.38 -38.04
N SER A 169 -16.30 -13.00 -36.79
CA SER A 169 -16.89 -11.82 -36.15
C SER A 169 -16.09 -10.55 -36.51
N ILE A 170 -16.84 -9.52 -36.85
CA ILE A 170 -16.34 -8.17 -37.13
C ILE A 170 -16.92 -7.26 -36.07
N ILE A 171 -16.06 -6.43 -35.48
CA ILE A 171 -16.50 -5.36 -34.58
C ILE A 171 -17.17 -4.29 -35.44
N THR A 172 -18.48 -4.11 -35.27
CA THR A 172 -19.26 -3.13 -35.99
C THR A 172 -19.57 -1.91 -35.11
N LYS A 173 -19.94 -0.80 -35.73
CA LYS A 173 -20.22 0.46 -35.02
C LYS A 173 -21.39 0.42 -34.04
N ASP A 174 -22.25 -0.53 -34.20
CA ASP A 174 -23.48 -0.71 -33.41
C ASP A 174 -23.35 -1.79 -32.33
N MET A 175 -22.18 -2.44 -32.24
CA MET A 175 -21.90 -3.41 -31.16
C MET A 175 -21.96 -2.76 -29.79
N LEU A 176 -22.57 -3.46 -28.85
CA LEU A 176 -22.62 -3.12 -27.45
C LEU A 176 -21.59 -3.94 -26.67
N VAL A 177 -21.21 -3.48 -25.50
CA VAL A 177 -20.34 -4.23 -24.59
C VAL A 177 -20.94 -5.60 -24.23
N SER A 178 -22.27 -5.70 -24.13
CA SER A 178 -23.00 -6.96 -23.91
C SER A 178 -22.80 -8.01 -25.03
N ASP A 179 -22.47 -7.59 -26.26
CA ASP A 179 -22.27 -8.51 -27.38
C ASP A 179 -20.97 -9.31 -27.25
N LEU A 180 -20.05 -8.89 -26.38
CA LEU A 180 -18.89 -9.66 -26.01
C LEU A 180 -19.22 -10.87 -25.13
N GLY A 181 -20.45 -10.92 -24.58
CA GLY A 181 -20.92 -12.03 -23.76
C GLY A 181 -20.01 -12.31 -22.56
N ASN A 182 -19.75 -13.58 -22.32
CA ASN A 182 -18.98 -14.04 -21.15
C ASN A 182 -17.48 -13.75 -21.22
N TYR A 183 -16.95 -13.20 -22.32
CA TYR A 183 -15.54 -12.81 -22.40
C TYR A 183 -15.17 -11.70 -21.41
N THR A 184 -16.13 -10.87 -21.00
CA THR A 184 -15.93 -9.79 -20.05
C THR A 184 -16.00 -10.21 -18.60
N GLU A 185 -16.47 -11.42 -18.30
CA GLU A 185 -16.58 -11.95 -16.94
C GLU A 185 -15.18 -12.25 -16.36
N PHE A 186 -14.93 -11.85 -15.12
CA PHE A 186 -13.61 -11.99 -14.46
C PHE A 186 -13.08 -13.42 -14.50
N GLU A 187 -13.93 -14.41 -14.35
CA GLU A 187 -13.58 -15.84 -14.30
C GLU A 187 -13.16 -16.39 -15.66
N ASN A 188 -13.54 -15.75 -16.75
CA ASN A 188 -13.27 -16.19 -18.12
C ASN A 188 -12.01 -15.55 -18.73
N ILE A 189 -11.45 -14.53 -18.07
CA ILE A 189 -10.24 -13.86 -18.53
C ILE A 189 -9.02 -14.67 -18.08
N LYS A 190 -8.30 -15.26 -19.05
CA LYS A 190 -7.20 -16.19 -18.80
C LYS A 190 -5.83 -15.52 -18.75
N SER A 191 -5.69 -14.35 -19.35
CA SER A 191 -4.40 -13.64 -19.51
C SER A 191 -3.95 -12.92 -18.25
N GLU A 192 -4.89 -12.64 -17.35
CA GLU A 192 -4.67 -11.85 -16.16
C GLU A 192 -5.69 -12.17 -15.08
N THR A 193 -5.39 -11.76 -13.85
CA THR A 193 -6.27 -11.94 -12.69
C THR A 193 -6.64 -10.57 -12.10
N PHE A 194 -7.76 -10.55 -11.39
CA PHE A 194 -8.24 -9.37 -10.69
C PHE A 194 -8.39 -9.71 -9.21
N SER A 195 -8.04 -8.78 -8.35
CA SER A 195 -8.14 -8.95 -6.91
C SER A 195 -9.07 -7.90 -6.31
N PHE A 196 -9.79 -8.28 -5.27
CA PHE A 196 -10.70 -7.41 -4.55
C PHE A 196 -10.25 -7.34 -3.10
N VAL A 197 -10.05 -6.13 -2.59
CA VAL A 197 -9.60 -5.90 -1.22
C VAL A 197 -10.53 -4.94 -0.50
N ALA A 198 -10.61 -5.07 0.81
CA ALA A 198 -11.46 -4.22 1.63
C ALA A 198 -10.88 -2.78 1.73
N ARG A 199 -11.73 -1.83 2.09
CA ARG A 199 -11.39 -0.41 2.24
C ARG A 199 -10.22 -0.16 3.19
N ASP A 200 -10.06 -1.00 4.20
CA ASP A 200 -9.03 -0.89 5.23
C ASP A 200 -7.76 -1.69 4.93
N ALA A 201 -7.69 -2.35 3.76
CA ALA A 201 -6.50 -3.07 3.30
C ALA A 201 -5.27 -2.17 3.35
N LEU A 202 -4.15 -2.72 3.79
CA LEU A 202 -2.89 -2.01 3.88
C LEU A 202 -2.18 -1.98 2.53
N LEU A 203 -1.42 -0.93 2.29
CA LEU A 203 -0.59 -0.84 1.09
C LEU A 203 0.39 -2.02 1.00
N ALA A 204 0.92 -2.49 2.13
CA ALA A 204 1.79 -3.66 2.19
C ALA A 204 1.11 -4.94 1.67
N ASP A 205 -0.20 -5.10 1.91
CA ASP A 205 -0.95 -6.26 1.40
C ASP A 205 -1.05 -6.23 -0.13
N ILE A 206 -1.15 -5.04 -0.72
CA ILE A 206 -1.17 -4.87 -2.16
C ILE A 206 0.18 -5.25 -2.78
N TYR A 207 1.30 -4.78 -2.19
CA TYR A 207 2.63 -5.21 -2.61
C TYR A 207 2.80 -6.73 -2.54
N ASP A 208 2.30 -7.35 -1.47
CA ASP A 208 2.34 -8.81 -1.32
C ASP A 208 1.53 -9.53 -2.39
N LEU A 209 0.34 -9.03 -2.76
CA LEU A 209 -0.48 -9.58 -3.84
C LEU A 209 0.29 -9.60 -5.17
N PHE A 210 0.86 -8.46 -5.57
CA PHE A 210 1.65 -8.38 -6.80
C PHE A 210 2.89 -9.27 -6.77
N ASN A 211 3.63 -9.28 -5.65
CA ASN A 211 4.81 -10.13 -5.48
C ASN A 211 4.46 -11.63 -5.54
N GLN A 212 3.35 -12.05 -4.97
CA GLN A 212 2.88 -13.43 -5.04
C GLN A 212 2.46 -13.81 -6.46
N ALA A 213 1.79 -12.91 -7.18
CA ALA A 213 1.42 -13.13 -8.57
C ALA A 213 2.66 -13.31 -9.46
N ILE A 214 3.68 -12.45 -9.31
CA ILE A 214 4.96 -12.57 -10.03
C ILE A 214 5.61 -13.94 -9.77
N LYS A 215 5.68 -14.38 -8.50
CA LYS A 215 6.24 -15.69 -8.13
C LYS A 215 5.48 -16.87 -8.75
N LYS A 216 4.19 -16.71 -9.01
CA LYS A 216 3.33 -17.71 -9.66
C LYS A 216 3.26 -17.55 -11.17
N HIS A 217 4.04 -16.64 -11.75
CA HIS A 217 3.97 -16.28 -13.18
C HIS A 217 2.55 -15.85 -13.62
N GLN A 218 1.81 -15.21 -12.73
CA GLN A 218 0.48 -14.64 -12.98
C GLN A 218 0.59 -13.14 -13.14
N ARG A 219 -0.25 -12.56 -13.99
CA ARG A 219 -0.38 -11.12 -14.15
C ARG A 219 -1.62 -10.65 -13.40
N ILE A 220 -1.47 -9.67 -12.52
CA ILE A 220 -2.60 -8.93 -11.96
C ILE A 220 -2.85 -7.74 -12.90
N GLY A 221 -4.04 -7.71 -13.51
CA GLY A 221 -4.49 -6.59 -14.33
C GLY A 221 -4.83 -5.38 -13.45
N MET A 222 -5.59 -5.61 -12.38
CA MET A 222 -6.04 -4.55 -11.49
C MET A 222 -6.42 -5.10 -10.10
N VAL A 223 -6.22 -4.29 -9.08
CA VAL A 223 -6.75 -4.52 -7.73
C VAL A 223 -7.87 -3.51 -7.47
N PHE A 224 -9.06 -4.00 -7.18
CA PHE A 224 -10.21 -3.19 -6.81
C PHE A 224 -10.29 -3.05 -5.30
N ILE A 225 -10.47 -1.83 -4.82
CA ILE A 225 -10.78 -1.57 -3.43
C ILE A 225 -12.29 -1.36 -3.33
N THR A 226 -12.96 -2.18 -2.55
CA THR A 226 -14.40 -2.09 -2.29
C THR A 226 -14.67 -1.94 -0.80
N GLN A 227 -15.90 -1.79 -0.38
CA GLN A 227 -16.20 -1.59 1.05
C GLN A 227 -15.73 -2.78 1.91
N HIS A 228 -15.97 -4.01 1.42
CA HIS A 228 -15.65 -5.23 2.18
C HIS A 228 -14.78 -6.23 1.40
N GLY A 229 -14.20 -5.83 0.27
CA GLY A 229 -13.38 -6.70 -0.59
C GLY A 229 -14.18 -7.66 -1.46
N LYS A 230 -15.43 -7.36 -1.75
CA LYS A 230 -16.30 -8.20 -2.59
C LYS A 230 -16.42 -7.63 -3.99
N LYS A 231 -16.49 -8.52 -5.00
CA LYS A 231 -16.56 -8.11 -6.40
C LYS A 231 -17.91 -7.46 -6.78
N GLU A 232 -18.98 -7.82 -6.08
CA GLU A 232 -20.32 -7.29 -6.30
C GLU A 232 -20.51 -5.87 -5.77
N GLU A 233 -19.52 -5.36 -5.03
CA GLU A 233 -19.58 -4.02 -4.45
C GLU A 233 -19.04 -2.98 -5.43
N LYS A 234 -19.57 -1.75 -5.32
CA LYS A 234 -19.06 -0.61 -6.07
C LYS A 234 -17.59 -0.34 -5.71
N PRO A 235 -16.70 -0.14 -6.69
CA PRO A 235 -15.31 0.19 -6.41
C PRO A 235 -15.19 1.57 -5.74
N LEU A 236 -14.39 1.65 -4.70
CA LEU A 236 -13.96 2.89 -4.03
C LEU A 236 -12.72 3.46 -4.69
N GLY A 237 -11.91 2.60 -5.27
CA GLY A 237 -10.70 2.93 -6.00
C GLY A 237 -10.10 1.70 -6.67
N ILE A 238 -9.11 1.92 -7.51
CA ILE A 238 -8.35 0.88 -8.19
C ILE A 238 -6.86 1.12 -8.04
N ILE A 239 -6.08 0.04 -8.07
CA ILE A 239 -4.62 0.07 -8.08
C ILE A 239 -4.11 -0.84 -9.18
N THR A 240 -3.18 -0.35 -9.97
CA THR A 240 -2.44 -1.09 -10.99
C THR A 240 -0.97 -1.24 -10.59
N ALA A 241 -0.21 -2.03 -11.33
CA ALA A 241 1.23 -2.14 -11.10
C ALA A 241 1.98 -0.80 -11.22
N TRP A 242 1.48 0.12 -12.06
CA TRP A 242 2.07 1.44 -12.27
C TRP A 242 1.95 2.35 -11.05
N ASP A 243 0.85 2.24 -10.30
CA ASP A 243 0.64 3.04 -9.08
C ASP A 243 1.62 2.64 -7.97
N LEU A 244 2.10 1.38 -7.99
CA LEU A 244 3.10 0.87 -7.05
C LEU A 244 4.54 1.22 -7.44
N ALA A 245 4.78 1.58 -8.69
CA ALA A 245 6.12 1.92 -9.19
C ALA A 245 6.55 3.36 -8.86
N SER A 246 5.68 4.16 -8.22
CA SER A 246 6.02 5.53 -7.82
C SER A 246 7.13 5.53 -6.76
N PRO A 247 8.21 6.35 -6.95
CA PRO A 247 9.32 6.42 -6.01
C PRO A 247 8.93 6.83 -4.58
N ASP A 248 7.81 7.52 -4.42
CA ASP A 248 7.33 8.03 -3.13
C ASP A 248 6.86 6.92 -2.17
N PHE A 249 6.68 5.70 -2.67
CA PHE A 249 6.14 4.56 -1.91
C PHE A 249 7.09 3.37 -1.78
N ILE A 250 8.30 3.45 -2.34
CA ILE A 250 9.34 2.43 -2.15
C ILE A 250 9.91 2.60 -0.74
N VAL A 251 9.40 1.81 0.20
CA VAL A 251 9.83 1.74 1.61
C VAL A 251 10.79 0.57 1.80
#